data_680b3895851e0d6cc165ae059e2518c7
#
_entry.id   680b3895851e0d6cc165ae059e2518c7
#
_cell.length_a   1.000
_cell.length_b   1.000
_cell.length_c   1.000
_cell.angle_alpha   90.00
_cell.angle_beta   90.00
_cell.angle_gamma   90.00
#
_symmetry.space_group_name_H-M   'P 1'
#
loop_
_entity.id
_entity.type
_entity.pdbx_description
1 polymer ?
#
loop_
_entity_poly.entity_id
_entity_poly.type
_entity_poly.pdbx_seq_one_letter_code
_entity_poly.pdbx_strand_id
1 'polypeptide(L)'
;MLFRSLDRAFTEPGPSPRRTRAIVIVQDGVIVGERYASGITVDTPLNGWSMTKSAMGALIGTMVGEGRLSLAGTNLLPQWSDDARAGISLEDLLRMRSGLRFSEVYSDPLSDVTRMLFDGSDAGGFAASRPLEHAPGSVWKYSSGTSNILSLIARRTLGEAEYLAWPRHALFDPLGMTSAVLETDATGTFVGSSYLFASARDWARFGLAHTGGGALPDGWARFAATPTPQAPDGKYGAHWWLKLSKELGGETPNAAKIPAGAFHALGHEGQCVTVIPSRRLVVVRFGVSIDIKAWDHAAFLAELLEALPA
;
A
#
# COMPACT_ATOMS: atom_id res chain seq x y z
N MET A 1 -27.87 -7.72 8.28
CA MET A 1 -27.32 -6.41 7.88
C MET A 1 -26.11 -6.55 6.96
N LEU A 2 -25.13 -7.36 7.27
CA LEU A 2 -23.89 -7.55 6.49
C LEU A 2 -24.13 -7.81 4.97
N PHE A 3 -24.97 -8.76 4.62
CA PHE A 3 -25.27 -9.08 3.21
C PHE A 3 -25.92 -7.91 2.45
N ARG A 4 -26.74 -7.10 3.11
CA ARG A 4 -27.31 -5.90 2.48
C ARG A 4 -26.25 -4.84 2.18
N SER A 5 -25.26 -4.68 3.06
CA SER A 5 -24.14 -3.76 2.81
C SER A 5 -23.27 -4.24 1.64
N LEU A 6 -23.03 -5.56 1.55
CA LEU A 6 -22.37 -6.15 0.39
C LEU A 6 -23.18 -5.93 -0.90
N ASP A 7 -24.50 -6.15 -0.88
CA ASP A 7 -25.36 -5.95 -2.05
C ASP A 7 -25.31 -4.49 -2.53
N ARG A 8 -25.40 -3.52 -1.59
CA ARG A 8 -25.28 -2.09 -1.93
C ARG A 8 -23.94 -1.71 -2.52
N ALA A 9 -22.85 -2.34 -2.08
CA ALA A 9 -21.52 -2.06 -2.59
C ALA A 9 -21.33 -2.43 -4.07
N PHE A 10 -22.14 -3.38 -4.58
CA PHE A 10 -22.17 -3.79 -6.00
C PHE A 10 -23.31 -3.16 -6.79
N THR A 11 -24.17 -2.36 -6.14
CA THR A 11 -25.23 -1.61 -6.83
C THR A 11 -24.66 -0.29 -7.32
N GLU A 12 -24.92 0.03 -8.59
CA GLU A 12 -24.46 1.29 -9.20
C GLU A 12 -25.40 2.44 -8.83
N PRO A 13 -24.90 3.52 -8.17
CA PRO A 13 -25.77 4.55 -7.60
C PRO A 13 -26.24 5.60 -8.61
N GLY A 14 -25.83 5.51 -9.89
CA GLY A 14 -26.18 6.52 -10.90
C GLY A 14 -25.06 6.81 -11.90
N PRO A 15 -24.88 8.06 -12.33
CA PRO A 15 -23.98 8.39 -13.46
C PRO A 15 -22.49 8.14 -13.18
N SER A 16 -22.09 8.13 -11.90
CA SER A 16 -20.71 7.81 -11.50
C SER A 16 -20.65 6.39 -10.93
N PRO A 17 -20.33 5.37 -11.75
CA PRO A 17 -20.37 3.98 -11.32
C PRO A 17 -19.21 3.64 -10.37
N ARG A 18 -19.52 2.83 -9.34
CA ARG A 18 -18.55 2.29 -8.39
C ARG A 18 -17.64 1.24 -8.99
N ARG A 19 -18.19 0.46 -9.91
CA ARG A 19 -17.52 -0.67 -10.58
C ARG A 19 -16.78 -1.57 -9.59
N THR A 20 -17.45 -1.91 -8.48
CA THR A 20 -16.89 -2.81 -7.47
C THR A 20 -16.67 -4.18 -8.09
N ARG A 21 -15.46 -4.74 -7.97
CA ARG A 21 -15.05 -6.03 -8.54
C ARG A 21 -15.01 -7.14 -7.50
N ALA A 22 -14.48 -6.84 -6.33
CA ALA A 22 -14.40 -7.81 -5.24
C ALA A 22 -14.46 -7.10 -3.89
N ILE A 23 -15.12 -7.73 -2.93
CA ILE A 23 -15.05 -7.40 -1.50
C ILE A 23 -14.81 -8.69 -0.74
N VAL A 24 -13.87 -8.65 0.20
CA VAL A 24 -13.61 -9.72 1.18
C VAL A 24 -13.53 -9.10 2.56
N ILE A 25 -14.24 -9.69 3.50
CA ILE A 25 -14.30 -9.24 4.91
C ILE A 25 -13.87 -10.42 5.77
N VAL A 26 -12.82 -10.23 6.54
CA VAL A 26 -12.28 -11.26 7.45
C VAL A 26 -12.30 -10.71 8.86
N GLN A 27 -12.93 -11.45 9.77
CA GLN A 27 -12.90 -11.17 11.20
C GLN A 27 -12.40 -12.40 11.95
N ASP A 28 -11.51 -12.23 12.93
CA ASP A 28 -10.93 -13.33 13.70
C ASP A 28 -10.29 -14.43 12.84
N GLY A 29 -9.74 -14.08 11.68
CA GLY A 29 -9.15 -15.04 10.74
C GLY A 29 -10.16 -15.80 9.87
N VAL A 30 -11.48 -15.55 10.02
CA VAL A 30 -12.55 -16.19 9.28
C VAL A 30 -13.16 -15.21 8.26
N ILE A 31 -13.39 -15.66 7.03
CA ILE A 31 -14.15 -14.89 6.03
C ILE A 31 -15.61 -14.85 6.48
N VAL A 32 -16.08 -13.67 6.90
CA VAL A 32 -17.46 -13.45 7.34
C VAL A 32 -18.36 -12.91 6.20
N GLY A 33 -17.76 -12.44 5.12
CA GLY A 33 -18.47 -12.01 3.92
C GLY A 33 -17.52 -11.84 2.74
N GLU A 34 -17.96 -12.27 1.58
CA GLU A 34 -17.27 -12.01 0.32
C GLU A 34 -18.24 -11.93 -0.83
N ARG A 35 -17.89 -11.12 -1.84
CA ARG A 35 -18.67 -11.01 -3.08
C ARG A 35 -17.76 -10.56 -4.22
N TYR A 36 -18.05 -11.07 -5.41
CA TYR A 36 -17.32 -10.82 -6.65
C TYR A 36 -18.28 -10.39 -7.75
N ALA A 37 -17.83 -9.47 -8.60
CA ALA A 37 -18.56 -9.10 -9.81
C ALA A 37 -18.50 -10.22 -10.85
N SER A 38 -19.40 -10.16 -11.83
CA SER A 38 -19.39 -11.10 -12.95
C SER A 38 -18.03 -11.14 -13.63
N GLY A 39 -17.51 -12.33 -13.91
CA GLY A 39 -16.19 -12.55 -14.51
C GLY A 39 -15.00 -12.45 -13.55
N ILE A 40 -15.23 -12.13 -12.27
CA ILE A 40 -14.20 -12.12 -11.22
C ILE A 40 -14.44 -13.32 -10.30
N THR A 41 -13.39 -14.06 -10.00
CA THR A 41 -13.42 -15.22 -9.10
C THR A 41 -12.60 -14.97 -7.84
N VAL A 42 -12.64 -15.90 -6.90
CA VAL A 42 -11.84 -15.87 -5.67
C VAL A 42 -10.34 -15.86 -5.94
N ASP A 43 -9.91 -16.36 -7.08
CA ASP A 43 -8.50 -16.52 -7.47
C ASP A 43 -8.05 -15.46 -8.49
N THR A 44 -8.97 -14.58 -8.96
CA THR A 44 -8.62 -13.57 -9.96
C THR A 44 -7.65 -12.55 -9.39
N PRO A 45 -6.41 -12.44 -9.90
CA PRO A 45 -5.47 -11.40 -9.48
C PRO A 45 -5.96 -10.03 -9.99
N LEU A 46 -6.07 -9.07 -9.10
CA LEU A 46 -6.45 -7.70 -9.41
C LEU A 46 -5.31 -6.75 -9.03
N ASN A 47 -5.09 -5.72 -9.85
CA ASN A 47 -4.05 -4.73 -9.55
C ASN A 47 -4.38 -3.95 -8.28
N GLY A 48 -3.47 -3.99 -7.31
CA GLY A 48 -3.58 -3.25 -6.07
C GLY A 48 -3.25 -1.76 -6.22
N TRP A 49 -2.64 -1.35 -7.34
CA TRP A 49 -2.09 -0.01 -7.48
C TRP A 49 -1.24 0.36 -6.25
N SER A 50 -1.45 1.53 -5.67
CA SER A 50 -0.64 2.00 -4.53
C SER A 50 -0.75 1.16 -3.25
N MET A 51 -1.66 0.18 -3.15
CA MET A 51 -1.60 -0.82 -2.08
C MET A 51 -0.28 -1.62 -2.13
N THR A 52 0.33 -1.73 -3.31
CA THR A 52 1.66 -2.33 -3.52
C THR A 52 2.72 -1.72 -2.61
N LYS A 53 2.63 -0.43 -2.31
CA LYS A 53 3.57 0.25 -1.40
C LYS A 53 3.59 -0.39 -0.02
N SER A 54 2.42 -0.74 0.53
CA SER A 54 2.34 -1.40 1.84
C SER A 54 2.99 -2.79 1.81
N ALA A 55 2.81 -3.53 0.71
CA ALA A 55 3.49 -4.81 0.52
C ALA A 55 5.01 -4.63 0.36
N MET A 56 5.45 -3.61 -0.39
CA MET A 56 6.87 -3.27 -0.50
C MET A 56 7.47 -2.88 0.85
N GLY A 57 6.73 -2.10 1.65
CA GLY A 57 7.11 -1.79 3.03
C GLY A 57 7.29 -3.04 3.88
N ALA A 58 6.37 -4.00 3.80
CA ALA A 58 6.47 -5.28 4.51
C ALA A 58 7.68 -6.10 4.04
N LEU A 59 7.95 -6.16 2.73
CA LEU A 59 9.13 -6.81 2.15
C LEU A 59 10.44 -6.18 2.64
N ILE A 60 10.53 -4.85 2.69
CA ILE A 60 11.68 -4.17 3.32
C ILE A 60 11.77 -4.53 4.81
N GLY A 61 10.62 -4.68 5.47
CA GLY A 61 10.55 -5.12 6.86
C GLY A 61 11.21 -6.47 7.10
N THR A 62 11.03 -7.44 6.19
CA THR A 62 11.71 -8.74 6.32
C THR A 62 13.23 -8.60 6.26
N MET A 63 13.75 -7.76 5.35
CA MET A 63 15.18 -7.49 5.26
C MET A 63 15.74 -6.79 6.50
N VAL A 64 14.95 -5.90 7.13
CA VAL A 64 15.33 -5.27 8.41
C VAL A 64 15.32 -6.31 9.53
N GLY A 65 14.32 -7.17 9.59
CA GLY A 65 14.24 -8.28 10.56
C GLY A 65 15.40 -9.27 10.44
N GLU A 66 15.88 -9.51 9.22
CA GLU A 66 17.05 -10.36 8.90
C GLU A 66 18.40 -9.64 9.14
N GLY A 67 18.40 -8.35 9.49
CA GLY A 67 19.61 -7.56 9.66
C GLY A 67 20.34 -7.20 8.37
N ARG A 68 19.73 -7.41 7.19
CA ARG A 68 20.29 -7.05 5.88
C ARG A 68 20.20 -5.55 5.61
N LEU A 69 19.20 -4.87 6.17
CA LEU A 69 19.01 -3.43 6.14
C LEU A 69 18.79 -2.88 7.55
N SER A 70 19.06 -1.59 7.74
CA SER A 70 18.78 -0.89 8.99
C SER A 70 17.92 0.33 8.72
N LEU A 71 16.90 0.59 9.56
CA LEU A 71 16.05 1.78 9.45
C LEU A 71 16.86 3.08 9.48
N ALA A 72 17.91 3.13 10.31
CA ALA A 72 18.81 4.28 10.40
C ALA A 72 19.93 4.28 9.33
N GLY A 73 19.98 3.24 8.48
CA GLY A 73 20.98 3.13 7.41
C GLY A 73 20.85 4.28 6.41
N THR A 74 21.97 4.90 6.08
CA THR A 74 22.11 5.98 5.11
C THR A 74 23.08 5.58 4.00
N ASN A 75 23.37 6.48 3.05
CA ASN A 75 24.22 6.19 1.88
C ASN A 75 23.74 4.92 1.10
N LEU A 76 22.45 4.83 0.92
CA LEU A 76 21.76 3.63 0.44
C LEU A 76 22.02 3.32 -1.04
N LEU A 77 22.40 4.33 -1.82
CA LEU A 77 22.66 4.20 -3.26
C LEU A 77 23.99 4.86 -3.64
N PRO A 78 24.87 4.21 -4.43
CA PRO A 78 26.14 4.78 -4.82
C PRO A 78 26.06 6.16 -5.48
N GLN A 79 24.99 6.39 -6.30
CA GLN A 79 24.80 7.68 -6.96
C GLN A 79 24.42 8.83 -6.02
N TRP A 80 24.27 8.58 -4.73
CA TRP A 80 24.01 9.58 -3.68
C TRP A 80 25.23 9.90 -2.82
N SER A 81 26.33 9.14 -2.96
CA SER A 81 27.50 9.23 -2.09
C SER A 81 28.14 10.63 -2.05
N ASP A 82 28.04 11.38 -3.13
CA ASP A 82 28.77 12.63 -3.32
C ASP A 82 27.90 13.88 -3.05
N ASP A 83 26.65 13.71 -2.59
CA ASP A 83 25.76 14.83 -2.29
C ASP A 83 24.87 14.57 -1.06
N ALA A 84 24.03 15.57 -0.71
CA ALA A 84 23.21 15.53 0.49
C ALA A 84 22.17 14.37 0.49
N ARG A 85 21.89 13.71 -0.64
CA ARG A 85 21.03 12.52 -0.71
C ARG A 85 21.65 11.33 0.02
N ALA A 86 22.97 11.31 0.23
CA ALA A 86 23.63 10.32 1.07
C ALA A 86 23.06 10.29 2.50
N GLY A 87 22.50 11.39 2.98
CA GLY A 87 21.84 11.49 4.28
C GLY A 87 20.43 10.93 4.35
N ILE A 88 19.82 10.51 3.23
CA ILE A 88 18.50 9.89 3.23
C ILE A 88 18.58 8.52 3.90
N SER A 89 17.85 8.33 5.00
CA SER A 89 17.76 7.04 5.69
C SER A 89 16.70 6.12 5.08
N LEU A 90 16.81 4.82 5.37
CA LEU A 90 15.77 3.84 4.99
C LEU A 90 14.41 4.21 5.60
N GLU A 91 14.42 4.69 6.85
CA GLU A 91 13.20 5.16 7.51
C GLU A 91 12.59 6.37 6.80
N ASP A 92 13.40 7.30 6.28
CA ASP A 92 12.90 8.46 5.53
C ASP A 92 12.18 8.03 4.26
N LEU A 93 12.69 7.02 3.57
CA LEU A 93 12.03 6.43 2.39
C LEU A 93 10.70 5.77 2.79
N LEU A 94 10.70 4.89 3.81
CA LEU A 94 9.49 4.20 4.27
C LEU A 94 8.41 5.18 4.76
N ARG A 95 8.79 6.30 5.34
CA ARG A 95 7.88 7.32 5.87
C ARG A 95 7.55 8.44 4.88
N MET A 96 7.98 8.34 3.61
CA MET A 96 7.72 9.36 2.59
C MET A 96 8.27 10.75 2.94
N ARG A 97 9.46 10.81 3.54
CA ARG A 97 10.14 12.05 3.91
C ARG A 97 11.58 12.15 3.39
N SER A 98 11.81 11.56 2.21
CA SER A 98 13.14 11.56 1.57
C SER A 98 13.66 12.95 1.22
N GLY A 99 12.78 13.95 1.06
CA GLY A 99 13.14 15.29 0.58
C GLY A 99 13.35 15.38 -0.94
N LEU A 100 13.24 14.29 -1.68
CA LEU A 100 13.37 14.28 -3.14
C LEU A 100 12.20 14.99 -3.80
N ARG A 101 12.50 15.80 -4.83
CA ARG A 101 11.47 16.38 -5.70
C ARG A 101 10.81 15.27 -6.51
N PHE A 102 9.49 15.18 -6.42
CA PHE A 102 8.72 14.22 -7.21
C PHE A 102 7.29 14.73 -7.40
N SER A 103 6.78 14.70 -8.65
CA SER A 103 5.41 15.05 -8.97
C SER A 103 4.54 13.80 -9.05
N GLU A 104 3.51 13.72 -8.20
CA GLU A 104 2.55 12.60 -8.11
C GLU A 104 1.20 12.95 -8.79
N VAL A 105 1.20 13.74 -9.86
CA VAL A 105 -0.01 14.22 -10.55
C VAL A 105 -0.35 13.30 -11.71
N TYR A 106 -1.27 12.35 -11.53
CA TYR A 106 -1.64 11.36 -12.54
C TYR A 106 -2.37 11.95 -13.76
N SER A 107 -3.03 13.10 -13.63
CA SER A 107 -3.70 13.80 -14.76
C SER A 107 -2.72 14.56 -15.66
N ASP A 108 -1.46 14.69 -15.26
CA ASP A 108 -0.42 15.31 -16.07
C ASP A 108 0.48 14.23 -16.70
N PRO A 109 0.47 14.03 -18.01
CA PRO A 109 1.30 13.05 -18.69
C PRO A 109 2.81 13.32 -18.56
N LEU A 110 3.20 14.55 -18.22
CA LEU A 110 4.60 14.94 -18.03
C LEU A 110 5.04 14.88 -16.58
N SER A 111 4.16 14.51 -15.63
CA SER A 111 4.52 14.37 -14.23
C SER A 111 5.51 13.21 -14.02
N ASP A 112 6.28 13.28 -12.93
CA ASP A 112 7.27 12.25 -12.63
C ASP A 112 6.63 10.86 -12.50
N VAL A 113 5.45 10.76 -11.87
CA VAL A 113 4.77 9.47 -11.69
C VAL A 113 4.31 8.86 -13.01
N THR A 114 3.73 9.64 -13.91
CA THR A 114 3.27 9.15 -15.23
C THR A 114 4.44 8.74 -16.11
N ARG A 115 5.47 9.56 -16.18
CA ARG A 115 6.69 9.23 -16.92
C ARG A 115 7.39 7.99 -16.37
N MET A 116 7.50 7.89 -15.05
CA MET A 116 8.13 6.75 -14.40
C MET A 116 7.40 5.43 -14.66
N LEU A 117 6.05 5.44 -14.60
CA LEU A 117 5.25 4.21 -14.70
C LEU A 117 4.95 3.79 -16.14
N PHE A 118 4.85 4.74 -17.09
CA PHE A 118 4.30 4.46 -18.41
C PHE A 118 5.25 4.77 -19.58
N ASP A 119 6.31 5.55 -19.35
CA ASP A 119 7.28 5.93 -20.38
C ASP A 119 8.70 5.49 -20.09
N GLY A 120 9.04 5.32 -18.79
CA GLY A 120 10.38 4.96 -18.33
C GLY A 120 10.63 3.45 -18.29
N SER A 121 11.87 3.05 -18.54
CA SER A 121 12.33 1.65 -18.45
C SER A 121 12.94 1.28 -17.10
N ASP A 122 13.31 2.26 -16.26
CA ASP A 122 13.98 2.12 -14.96
C ASP A 122 13.28 3.02 -13.92
N ALA A 123 12.28 2.48 -13.28
CA ALA A 123 11.47 3.25 -12.32
C ALA A 123 12.27 3.65 -11.06
N GLY A 124 13.11 2.74 -10.56
CA GLY A 124 13.93 2.98 -9.38
C GLY A 124 15.04 4.01 -9.65
N GLY A 125 15.77 3.85 -10.74
CA GLY A 125 16.83 4.78 -11.15
C GLY A 125 16.29 6.16 -11.53
N PHE A 126 15.14 6.22 -12.23
CA PHE A 126 14.45 7.47 -12.52
C PHE A 126 14.15 8.24 -11.22
N ALA A 127 13.52 7.59 -10.25
CA ALA A 127 13.19 8.22 -8.99
C ALA A 127 14.44 8.63 -8.19
N ALA A 128 15.46 7.76 -8.14
CA ALA A 128 16.72 8.03 -7.46
C ALA A 128 17.53 9.17 -8.09
N SER A 129 17.29 9.49 -9.38
CA SER A 129 17.93 10.62 -10.07
C SER A 129 17.35 11.98 -9.71
N ARG A 130 16.22 12.02 -9.01
CA ARG A 130 15.58 13.30 -8.66
C ARG A 130 16.42 14.10 -7.67
N PRO A 131 16.50 15.44 -7.84
CA PRO A 131 17.24 16.29 -6.90
C PRO A 131 16.51 16.41 -5.58
N LEU A 132 17.24 16.77 -4.51
CA LEU A 132 16.61 17.22 -3.26
C LEU A 132 15.86 18.54 -3.47
N GLU A 133 14.68 18.64 -2.88
CA GLU A 133 13.87 19.85 -2.74
C GLU A 133 13.87 20.30 -1.27
N HIS A 134 14.01 19.34 -0.35
CA HIS A 134 14.06 19.56 1.09
C HIS A 134 15.14 18.70 1.74
N ALA A 135 15.60 19.07 2.92
CA ALA A 135 16.50 18.23 3.70
C ALA A 135 15.84 16.85 4.00
N PRO A 136 16.59 15.74 3.95
CA PRO A 136 16.08 14.43 4.35
C PRO A 136 15.42 14.47 5.74
N GLY A 137 14.30 13.79 5.89
CA GLY A 137 13.54 13.70 7.14
C GLY A 137 12.71 14.93 7.51
N SER A 138 12.79 16.04 6.77
CA SER A 138 12.19 17.32 7.18
C SER A 138 10.74 17.52 6.71
N VAL A 139 10.37 17.01 5.52
CA VAL A 139 9.07 17.23 4.89
C VAL A 139 8.48 15.91 4.43
N TRP A 140 7.22 15.66 4.78
CA TRP A 140 6.45 14.55 4.26
C TRP A 140 5.88 14.89 2.87
N LYS A 141 6.12 14.01 1.91
CA LYS A 141 5.59 14.13 0.55
C LYS A 141 5.36 12.73 -0.02
N TYR A 142 4.10 12.38 -0.23
CA TYR A 142 3.75 11.09 -0.85
C TYR A 142 4.39 10.95 -2.22
N SER A 143 5.04 9.81 -2.48
CA SER A 143 5.79 9.59 -3.72
C SER A 143 5.84 8.10 -4.09
N SER A 144 5.33 7.78 -5.29
CA SER A 144 5.53 6.47 -5.91
C SER A 144 7.00 6.20 -6.21
N GLY A 145 7.76 7.26 -6.53
CA GLY A 145 9.20 7.16 -6.75
C GLY A 145 9.95 6.61 -5.54
N THR A 146 9.58 7.05 -4.34
CA THR A 146 10.22 6.59 -3.10
C THR A 146 10.08 5.07 -2.90
N SER A 147 8.93 4.49 -3.22
CA SER A 147 8.72 3.03 -3.13
C SER A 147 9.52 2.26 -4.18
N ASN A 148 9.72 2.83 -5.37
CA ASN A 148 10.56 2.21 -6.40
C ASN A 148 12.07 2.32 -6.05
N ILE A 149 12.47 3.37 -5.33
CA ILE A 149 13.83 3.44 -4.75
C ILE A 149 14.04 2.31 -3.73
N LEU A 150 13.05 1.99 -2.90
CA LEU A 150 13.14 0.85 -1.98
C LEU A 150 13.31 -0.47 -2.74
N SER A 151 12.62 -0.67 -3.86
CA SER A 151 12.81 -1.84 -4.74
C SER A 151 14.23 -1.92 -5.29
N LEU A 152 14.79 -0.79 -5.74
CA LEU A 152 16.17 -0.71 -6.23
C LEU A 152 17.20 -1.02 -5.13
N ILE A 153 16.97 -0.51 -3.91
CA ILE A 153 17.83 -0.80 -2.75
C ILE A 153 17.78 -2.30 -2.43
N ALA A 154 16.58 -2.90 -2.40
CA ALA A 154 16.41 -4.33 -2.15
C ALA A 154 17.16 -5.16 -3.20
N ARG A 155 17.01 -4.83 -4.50
CA ARG A 155 17.73 -5.52 -5.59
C ARG A 155 19.24 -5.48 -5.39
N ARG A 156 19.78 -4.32 -5.06
CA ARG A 156 21.23 -4.16 -4.82
C ARG A 156 21.72 -4.92 -3.60
N THR A 157 20.92 -5.01 -2.57
CA THR A 157 21.28 -5.70 -1.32
C THR A 157 21.25 -7.22 -1.50
N LEU A 158 20.26 -7.74 -2.23
CA LEU A 158 20.05 -9.18 -2.45
C LEU A 158 20.91 -9.73 -3.61
N GLY A 159 21.17 -8.89 -4.62
CA GLY A 159 21.77 -9.31 -5.87
C GLY A 159 20.81 -10.05 -6.81
N GLU A 160 21.19 -10.19 -8.07
CA GLU A 160 20.32 -10.70 -9.15
C GLU A 160 19.82 -12.13 -8.89
N ALA A 161 20.64 -12.98 -8.26
CA ALA A 161 20.29 -14.38 -8.05
C ALA A 161 19.15 -14.60 -7.06
N GLU A 162 18.99 -13.72 -6.06
CA GLU A 162 18.00 -13.84 -5.01
C GLU A 162 16.76 -12.95 -5.26
N TYR A 163 16.98 -11.80 -5.89
CA TYR A 163 16.01 -10.71 -5.94
C TYR A 163 14.63 -11.12 -6.51
N LEU A 164 14.61 -11.79 -7.67
CA LEU A 164 13.34 -12.10 -8.34
C LEU A 164 12.49 -13.12 -7.56
N ALA A 165 13.12 -14.02 -6.80
CA ALA A 165 12.42 -15.00 -5.97
C ALA A 165 12.04 -14.43 -4.59
N TRP A 166 12.70 -13.36 -4.14
CA TRP A 166 12.59 -12.82 -2.80
C TRP A 166 11.15 -12.48 -2.35
N PRO A 167 10.30 -11.77 -3.13
CA PRO A 167 8.96 -11.43 -2.66
C PRO A 167 8.13 -12.66 -2.33
N ARG A 168 8.33 -13.75 -3.11
CA ARG A 168 7.62 -15.00 -2.87
C ARG A 168 8.09 -15.65 -1.58
N HIS A 169 9.38 -15.84 -1.41
CA HIS A 169 9.93 -16.50 -0.23
C HIS A 169 9.78 -15.69 1.05
N ALA A 170 9.97 -14.37 0.97
CA ALA A 170 9.97 -13.50 2.14
C ALA A 170 8.57 -13.10 2.62
N LEU A 171 7.58 -13.05 1.73
CA LEU A 171 6.25 -12.54 2.08
C LEU A 171 5.10 -13.39 1.53
N PHE A 172 5.08 -13.68 0.23
CA PHE A 172 3.87 -14.23 -0.38
C PHE A 172 3.61 -15.69 0.04
N ASP A 173 4.60 -16.56 0.02
CA ASP A 173 4.45 -17.95 0.43
C ASP A 173 4.19 -18.09 1.94
N PRO A 174 4.92 -17.38 2.83
CA PRO A 174 4.60 -17.38 4.27
C PRO A 174 3.17 -16.93 4.60
N LEU A 175 2.59 -16.04 3.80
CA LEU A 175 1.21 -15.58 3.95
C LEU A 175 0.19 -16.42 3.19
N GLY A 176 0.61 -17.38 2.36
CA GLY A 176 -0.26 -18.15 1.49
C GLY A 176 -0.89 -17.31 0.38
N MET A 177 -0.22 -16.24 -0.08
CA MET A 177 -0.66 -15.38 -1.19
C MET A 177 -0.30 -16.01 -2.54
N THR A 178 -0.98 -17.08 -2.89
CA THR A 178 -0.63 -17.94 -4.04
C THR A 178 -0.86 -17.26 -5.39
N SER A 179 -1.79 -16.31 -5.47
CA SER A 179 -2.10 -15.55 -6.69
C SER A 179 -1.23 -14.30 -6.87
N ALA A 180 -0.39 -13.95 -5.90
CA ALA A 180 0.38 -12.72 -5.92
C ALA A 180 1.45 -12.72 -7.03
N VAL A 181 1.45 -11.66 -7.85
CA VAL A 181 2.44 -11.38 -8.89
C VAL A 181 2.89 -9.93 -8.75
N LEU A 182 4.16 -9.72 -8.47
CA LEU A 182 4.79 -8.39 -8.46
C LEU A 182 5.59 -8.23 -9.75
N GLU A 183 5.20 -7.28 -10.59
CA GLU A 183 5.85 -7.05 -11.88
C GLU A 183 7.11 -6.20 -11.74
N THR A 184 8.05 -6.43 -12.66
CA THR A 184 9.28 -5.65 -12.80
C THR A 184 9.12 -4.59 -13.89
N ASP A 185 9.97 -3.57 -13.84
CA ASP A 185 10.26 -2.71 -14.98
C ASP A 185 11.19 -3.41 -15.98
N ALA A 186 11.54 -2.73 -17.08
CA ALA A 186 12.38 -3.31 -18.14
C ALA A 186 13.83 -3.61 -17.69
N THR A 187 14.28 -3.07 -16.56
CA THR A 187 15.58 -3.38 -15.97
C THR A 187 15.54 -4.64 -15.10
N GLY A 188 14.37 -5.18 -14.80
CA GLY A 188 14.17 -6.28 -13.86
C GLY A 188 13.99 -5.84 -12.40
N THR A 189 13.82 -4.53 -12.14
CA THR A 189 13.53 -4.01 -10.80
C THR A 189 12.01 -4.02 -10.57
N PHE A 190 11.53 -4.55 -9.46
CA PHE A 190 10.10 -4.55 -9.14
C PHE A 190 9.52 -3.13 -9.08
N VAL A 191 8.35 -2.93 -9.70
CA VAL A 191 7.61 -1.68 -9.58
C VAL A 191 6.84 -1.66 -8.26
N GLY A 192 7.57 -1.56 -7.16
CA GLY A 192 7.09 -1.67 -5.78
C GLY A 192 6.13 -0.57 -5.33
N SER A 193 5.86 0.38 -6.22
CA SER A 193 4.84 1.42 -5.97
C SER A 193 3.44 1.03 -6.43
N SER A 194 3.27 0.08 -7.41
CA SER A 194 2.03 0.05 -8.18
C SER A 194 1.61 -1.30 -8.77
N TYR A 195 2.54 -2.23 -9.04
CA TYR A 195 2.25 -3.37 -9.90
C TYR A 195 2.25 -4.71 -9.17
N LEU A 196 1.65 -4.76 -7.98
CA LEU A 196 1.30 -6.02 -7.31
C LEU A 196 -0.15 -6.40 -7.67
N PHE A 197 -0.28 -7.52 -8.34
CA PHE A 197 -1.54 -8.18 -8.63
C PHE A 197 -1.73 -9.32 -7.64
N ALA A 198 -2.89 -9.40 -7.01
CA ALA A 198 -3.26 -10.52 -6.15
C ALA A 198 -4.78 -10.60 -6.00
N SER A 199 -5.30 -11.77 -5.66
CA SER A 199 -6.71 -11.96 -5.37
C SER A 199 -7.14 -11.18 -4.12
N ALA A 200 -8.42 -10.86 -4.02
CA ALA A 200 -8.94 -10.17 -2.83
C ALA A 200 -8.71 -10.98 -1.54
N ARG A 201 -8.74 -12.32 -1.61
CA ARG A 201 -8.41 -13.18 -0.47
C ARG A 201 -6.93 -13.08 -0.09
N ASP A 202 -6.02 -12.97 -1.05
CA ASP A 202 -4.59 -12.81 -0.76
C ASP A 202 -4.29 -11.45 -0.12
N TRP A 203 -4.94 -10.38 -0.59
CA TRP A 203 -4.85 -9.08 0.08
C TRP A 203 -5.46 -9.10 1.49
N ALA A 204 -6.47 -9.94 1.74
CA ALA A 204 -6.98 -10.13 3.09
C ALA A 204 -5.97 -10.86 3.98
N ARG A 205 -5.24 -11.87 3.47
CA ARG A 205 -4.12 -12.54 4.17
C ARG A 205 -3.02 -11.53 4.51
N PHE A 206 -2.67 -10.66 3.56
CA PHE A 206 -1.72 -9.57 3.79
C PHE A 206 -2.19 -8.63 4.90
N GLY A 207 -3.45 -8.23 4.91
CA GLY A 207 -4.04 -7.42 5.99
C GLY A 207 -3.98 -8.11 7.33
N LEU A 208 -4.31 -9.41 7.40
CA LEU A 208 -4.27 -10.21 8.63
C LEU A 208 -2.86 -10.28 9.24
N ALA A 209 -1.81 -10.34 8.44
CA ALA A 209 -0.44 -10.33 8.94
C ALA A 209 -0.13 -9.07 9.79
N HIS A 210 -0.87 -8.00 9.61
CA HIS A 210 -0.72 -6.76 10.37
C HIS A 210 -1.60 -6.70 11.63
N THR A 211 -2.41 -7.72 11.90
CA THR A 211 -3.21 -7.82 13.14
C THR A 211 -2.51 -8.59 14.26
N GLY A 212 -1.27 -9.05 14.05
CA GLY A 212 -0.49 -9.80 15.04
C GLY A 212 -0.23 -11.28 14.69
N GLY A 213 -0.38 -11.68 13.43
CA GLY A 213 -0.31 -13.07 12.96
C GLY A 213 1.09 -13.67 12.71
N GLY A 214 2.19 -13.06 13.14
CA GLY A 214 3.52 -13.70 13.20
C GLY A 214 4.32 -13.83 11.90
N ALA A 215 3.79 -13.45 10.75
CA ALA A 215 4.50 -13.55 9.46
C ALA A 215 5.33 -12.30 9.11
N LEU A 216 5.20 -11.23 9.86
CA LEU A 216 6.04 -10.04 9.78
C LEU A 216 7.02 -10.00 10.96
N PRO A 217 8.18 -9.34 10.80
CA PRO A 217 9.11 -9.17 11.91
C PRO A 217 8.45 -8.52 13.13
N ASP A 218 8.90 -8.91 14.33
CA ASP A 218 8.38 -8.39 15.58
C ASP A 218 8.35 -6.87 15.61
N GLY A 219 7.20 -6.30 15.95
CA GLY A 219 6.99 -4.87 16.03
C GLY A 219 6.80 -4.16 14.67
N TRP A 220 6.97 -4.84 13.53
CA TRP A 220 6.86 -4.20 12.22
C TRP A 220 5.48 -3.59 11.95
N ALA A 221 4.41 -4.30 12.22
CA ALA A 221 3.05 -3.77 12.06
C ALA A 221 2.82 -2.50 12.90
N ARG A 222 3.34 -2.47 14.13
CA ARG A 222 3.29 -1.28 14.99
C ARG A 222 4.12 -0.14 14.42
N PHE A 223 5.35 -0.40 13.94
CA PHE A 223 6.18 0.60 13.27
C PHE A 223 5.46 1.20 12.06
N ALA A 224 4.88 0.35 11.22
CA ALA A 224 4.15 0.75 10.02
C ALA A 224 2.93 1.62 10.34
N ALA A 225 2.21 1.33 11.43
CA ALA A 225 1.03 2.06 11.88
C ALA A 225 1.36 3.24 12.84
N THR A 226 2.64 3.51 13.12
CA THR A 226 3.03 4.67 13.94
C THR A 226 3.04 5.94 13.07
N PRO A 227 2.36 7.03 13.49
CA PRO A 227 2.31 8.27 12.73
C PRO A 227 3.70 8.83 12.40
N THR A 228 3.88 9.27 11.16
CA THR A 228 5.04 10.06 10.73
C THR A 228 4.84 11.50 11.19
N PRO A 229 5.74 12.05 12.03
CA PRO A 229 5.54 13.39 12.61
C PRO A 229 5.37 14.51 11.57
N GLN A 230 6.01 14.38 10.40
CA GLN A 230 5.92 15.35 9.31
C GLN A 230 4.65 15.21 8.47
N ALA A 231 3.92 14.09 8.58
CA ALA A 231 2.67 13.92 7.85
C ALA A 231 1.56 14.75 8.50
N PRO A 232 0.86 15.62 7.73
CA PRO A 232 -0.22 16.44 8.29
C PRO A 232 -1.26 15.58 9.03
N ASP A 233 -1.70 16.04 10.20
CA ASP A 233 -2.73 15.39 11.03
C ASP A 233 -2.45 13.93 11.38
N GLY A 234 -1.19 13.48 11.30
CA GLY A 234 -0.80 12.10 11.57
C GLY A 234 -1.42 11.09 10.61
N LYS A 235 -1.74 11.50 9.38
CA LYS A 235 -2.46 10.68 8.38
C LYS A 235 -1.66 9.54 7.78
N TYR A 236 -0.34 9.47 8.00
CA TYR A 236 0.53 8.50 7.36
C TYR A 236 1.55 7.89 8.33
N GLY A 237 1.76 6.60 8.21
CA GLY A 237 2.79 5.84 8.94
C GLY A 237 4.02 5.54 8.07
N ALA A 238 4.44 4.29 8.04
CA ALA A 238 5.47 3.81 7.11
C ALA A 238 4.81 2.93 6.04
N HIS A 239 4.57 3.50 4.86
CA HIS A 239 3.84 2.90 3.73
C HIS A 239 2.39 2.47 4.01
N TRP A 240 1.77 3.08 5.04
CA TRP A 240 0.37 2.91 5.40
C TRP A 240 -0.31 4.25 5.66
N TRP A 241 -1.54 4.40 5.18
CA TRP A 241 -2.42 5.50 5.55
C TRP A 241 -3.07 5.22 6.90
N LEU A 242 -3.04 6.18 7.81
CA LEU A 242 -3.67 6.07 9.14
C LEU A 242 -5.02 6.78 9.18
N LYS A 243 -5.37 7.47 8.11
CA LYS A 243 -6.68 8.10 7.89
C LYS A 243 -7.06 7.90 6.42
N LEU A 244 -8.35 7.74 6.18
CA LEU A 244 -8.88 7.76 4.81
C LEU A 244 -8.74 9.16 4.21
N SER A 245 -8.57 9.23 2.89
CA SER A 245 -8.61 10.51 2.17
C SER A 245 -10.03 11.09 2.19
N LYS A 246 -10.14 12.39 1.94
CA LYS A 246 -11.43 13.08 1.84
C LYS A 246 -12.35 12.42 0.80
N GLU A 247 -11.80 12.04 -0.33
CA GLU A 247 -12.53 11.43 -1.44
C GLU A 247 -13.11 10.06 -1.08
N LEU A 248 -12.49 9.36 -0.12
CA LEU A 248 -12.97 8.07 0.42
C LEU A 248 -13.82 8.24 1.69
N GLY A 249 -14.28 9.45 1.97
CA GLY A 249 -15.15 9.75 3.10
C GLY A 249 -14.42 10.06 4.40
N GLY A 250 -13.10 10.29 4.38
CA GLY A 250 -12.28 10.50 5.59
C GLY A 250 -12.65 11.74 6.42
N GLU A 251 -13.36 12.70 5.84
CA GLU A 251 -13.86 13.91 6.52
C GLU A 251 -15.36 13.84 6.84
N THR A 252 -16.02 12.72 6.56
CA THR A 252 -17.46 12.54 6.86
C THR A 252 -17.68 12.09 8.30
N PRO A 253 -18.90 12.27 8.87
CA PRO A 253 -19.23 11.72 10.19
C PRO A 253 -19.03 10.20 10.30
N ASN A 254 -19.07 9.47 9.19
CA ASN A 254 -18.82 8.03 9.16
C ASN A 254 -17.37 7.68 9.51
N ALA A 255 -16.41 8.51 9.15
CA ALA A 255 -15.01 8.30 9.53
C ALA A 255 -14.80 8.27 11.05
N ALA A 256 -15.59 9.05 11.81
CA ALA A 256 -15.53 9.05 13.27
C ALA A 256 -16.03 7.73 13.91
N LYS A 257 -16.75 6.89 13.16
CA LYS A 257 -17.21 5.57 13.63
C LYS A 257 -16.13 4.48 13.46
N ILE A 258 -15.07 4.75 12.68
CA ILE A 258 -13.98 3.82 12.48
C ILE A 258 -13.10 3.83 13.73
N PRO A 259 -12.80 2.68 14.36
CA PRO A 259 -11.99 2.62 15.57
C PRO A 259 -10.64 3.29 15.40
N ALA A 260 -10.20 4.00 16.44
CA ALA A 260 -8.84 4.52 16.49
C ALA A 260 -7.81 3.38 16.34
N GLY A 261 -6.73 3.64 15.61
CA GLY A 261 -5.73 2.62 15.29
C GLY A 261 -6.05 1.77 14.06
N ALA A 262 -7.15 2.05 13.35
CA ALA A 262 -7.35 1.54 12.00
C ALA A 262 -6.31 2.15 11.05
N PHE A 263 -5.86 1.36 10.06
CA PHE A 263 -4.95 1.84 9.02
C PHE A 263 -5.28 1.17 7.68
N HIS A 264 -4.83 1.81 6.59
CA HIS A 264 -5.31 1.50 5.27
C HIS A 264 -4.18 1.43 4.24
N ALA A 265 -4.16 0.40 3.40
CA ALA A 265 -3.48 0.44 2.12
C ALA A 265 -4.50 0.94 1.08
N LEU A 266 -4.18 2.04 0.41
CA LEU A 266 -5.08 2.69 -0.55
C LEU A 266 -4.45 2.68 -1.93
N GLY A 267 -5.22 2.30 -2.95
CA GLY A 267 -4.82 2.27 -4.34
C GLY A 267 -5.70 3.14 -5.23
N HIS A 268 -5.20 3.47 -6.41
CA HIS A 268 -5.91 4.23 -7.44
C HIS A 268 -7.29 3.61 -7.70
N GLU A 269 -8.28 4.42 -8.07
CA GLU A 269 -9.65 3.99 -8.38
C GLU A 269 -10.38 3.28 -7.22
N GLY A 270 -9.95 3.52 -5.96
CA GLY A 270 -10.63 3.04 -4.77
C GLY A 270 -10.30 1.60 -4.36
N GLN A 271 -9.13 1.09 -4.73
CA GLN A 271 -8.61 -0.14 -4.13
C GLN A 271 -8.31 0.12 -2.64
N CYS A 272 -8.78 -0.74 -1.76
CA CYS A 272 -8.60 -0.58 -0.32
C CYS A 272 -8.32 -1.91 0.37
N VAL A 273 -7.34 -1.92 1.27
CA VAL A 273 -7.24 -2.88 2.37
C VAL A 273 -7.29 -2.08 3.66
N THR A 274 -8.31 -2.29 4.46
CA THR A 274 -8.45 -1.68 5.79
C THR A 274 -8.19 -2.72 6.86
N VAL A 275 -7.31 -2.41 7.80
CA VAL A 275 -7.01 -3.22 8.98
C VAL A 275 -7.51 -2.50 10.21
N ILE A 276 -8.32 -3.15 11.03
CA ILE A 276 -8.85 -2.66 12.31
C ILE A 276 -8.42 -3.64 13.41
N PRO A 277 -7.22 -3.45 14.00
CA PRO A 277 -6.64 -4.43 14.93
C PRO A 277 -7.51 -4.68 16.16
N SER A 278 -8.15 -3.65 16.72
CA SER A 278 -9.03 -3.76 17.89
C SER A 278 -10.25 -4.65 17.66
N ARG A 279 -10.59 -4.93 16.41
CA ARG A 279 -11.71 -5.79 15.99
C ARG A 279 -11.21 -7.06 15.29
N ARG A 280 -9.91 -7.26 15.18
CA ARG A 280 -9.28 -8.31 14.34
C ARG A 280 -9.94 -8.44 12.97
N LEU A 281 -10.29 -7.27 12.39
CA LEU A 281 -11.06 -7.12 11.18
C LEU A 281 -10.17 -6.63 10.03
N VAL A 282 -10.27 -7.29 8.90
CA VAL A 282 -9.68 -6.85 7.62
C VAL A 282 -10.80 -6.74 6.58
N VAL A 283 -10.83 -5.61 5.89
CA VAL A 283 -11.79 -5.34 4.82
C VAL A 283 -11.02 -5.01 3.55
N VAL A 284 -11.23 -5.81 2.51
CA VAL A 284 -10.64 -5.61 1.18
C VAL A 284 -11.71 -5.18 0.19
N ARG A 285 -11.43 -4.15 -0.59
CA ARG A 285 -12.27 -3.76 -1.72
C ARG A 285 -11.42 -3.55 -2.96
N PHE A 286 -11.84 -4.17 -4.05
CA PHE A 286 -11.39 -3.86 -5.41
C PHE A 286 -12.50 -3.22 -6.22
N GLY A 287 -12.15 -2.26 -7.06
CA GLY A 287 -13.07 -1.60 -7.99
C GLY A 287 -12.34 -0.84 -9.08
N VAL A 288 -13.10 -0.17 -9.96
CA VAL A 288 -12.61 0.74 -10.98
C VAL A 288 -13.46 2.01 -10.91
N SER A 289 -13.42 2.68 -9.77
CA SER A 289 -14.14 3.94 -9.54
C SER A 289 -13.34 5.09 -10.14
N ILE A 290 -13.50 5.35 -11.45
CA ILE A 290 -12.80 6.45 -12.14
C ILE A 290 -13.10 7.79 -11.46
N ASP A 291 -14.37 8.03 -11.13
CA ASP A 291 -14.73 9.06 -10.15
C ASP A 291 -14.62 8.45 -8.76
N ILE A 292 -13.54 8.72 -8.06
CA ILE A 292 -13.27 8.18 -6.73
C ILE A 292 -14.38 8.48 -5.72
N LYS A 293 -15.13 9.59 -5.90
CA LYS A 293 -16.26 9.99 -5.03
C LYS A 293 -17.47 9.06 -5.15
N ALA A 294 -17.52 8.20 -6.19
CA ALA A 294 -18.55 7.17 -6.31
C ALA A 294 -18.47 6.10 -5.20
N TRP A 295 -17.30 6.00 -4.52
CA TRP A 295 -17.07 5.05 -3.45
C TRP A 295 -16.73 5.75 -2.12
N ASP A 296 -17.70 5.82 -1.21
CA ASP A 296 -17.49 6.25 0.18
C ASP A 296 -17.08 5.04 1.04
N HIS A 297 -15.77 4.86 1.23
CA HIS A 297 -15.22 3.74 2.00
C HIS A 297 -15.52 3.88 3.50
N ALA A 298 -15.55 5.12 4.03
CA ALA A 298 -15.89 5.37 5.43
C ALA A 298 -17.34 4.98 5.74
N ALA A 299 -18.28 5.30 4.85
CA ALA A 299 -19.69 4.88 5.01
C ALA A 299 -19.81 3.35 4.96
N PHE A 300 -19.12 2.70 4.05
CA PHE A 300 -19.13 1.23 3.96
C PHE A 300 -18.57 0.59 5.25
N LEU A 301 -17.43 1.06 5.76
CA LEU A 301 -16.86 0.56 7.00
C LEU A 301 -17.79 0.80 8.20
N ALA A 302 -18.40 1.97 8.29
CA ALA A 302 -19.34 2.28 9.38
C ALA A 302 -20.55 1.31 9.40
N GLU A 303 -21.12 1.01 8.22
CA GLU A 303 -22.19 0.01 8.09
C GLU A 303 -21.76 -1.41 8.48
N LEU A 304 -20.52 -1.80 8.09
CA LEU A 304 -19.98 -3.11 8.47
C LEU A 304 -19.80 -3.22 9.99
N LEU A 305 -19.26 -2.17 10.62
CA LEU A 305 -18.99 -2.14 12.06
C LEU A 305 -20.28 -2.20 12.88
N GLU A 306 -21.40 -1.66 12.37
CA GLU A 306 -22.73 -1.80 12.97
C GLU A 306 -23.32 -3.21 12.79
N ALA A 307 -22.90 -3.93 11.73
CA ALA A 307 -23.44 -5.24 11.38
C ALA A 307 -22.67 -6.42 11.97
N LEU A 308 -21.40 -6.22 12.31
CA LEU A 308 -20.50 -7.24 12.84
C LEU A 308 -20.45 -7.21 14.38
N PRO A 309 -20.25 -8.36 15.03
CA PRO A 309 -20.06 -8.40 16.47
C PRO A 309 -18.84 -7.56 16.89
N ALA A 310 -18.89 -7.05 18.14
CA ALA A 310 -17.85 -6.20 18.72
C ALA A 310 -16.53 -6.96 18.97
#